data_e208367cdd318bc4ec003e28df24c27a
#
_entry.id   e208367cdd318bc4ec003e28df24c27a
#
_cell.length_a   1.000
_cell.length_b   1.000
_cell.length_c   1.000
_cell.angle_alpha   90.00
_cell.angle_beta   90.00
_cell.angle_gamma   90.00
#
_symmetry.space_group_name_H-M   'P 1'
#
loop_
_entity.id
_entity.type
_entity.pdbx_description
1 polymer ?
#
loop_
_entity_poly.entity_id
_entity_poly.type
_entity_poly.pdbx_seq_one_letter_code
_entity_poly.pdbx_strand_id
1 'polypeptide(L)'
;MAEKSNLNKEVTEQMAQRLVAARVAAGYQKRSQVFERFPSWNPDTYSSHELGRRKISEPFARKYAEAFKVSVSHLLGHDLVEEIEVSKPTPNASFPPRWQRFSATESIPLLGQTAGGANGRFILNGSEVGRVFTPPMLEGVEDAYAVRVYGTSMEPRYYAGETVWLNPHEPVRQGDDVVVQLLTDEENGRESYIKRFVSKSSKVTRLWQHNPDETETNELEFDSDRVFSVHKIVFHATV
;
A
#
# COMPACT_ATOMS: atom_id res chain seq x y z
N MET A 1 -48.88 -26.19 -6.29
CA MET A 1 -49.39 -24.82 -6.57
C MET A 1 -49.24 -23.86 -5.40
N ALA A 2 -49.30 -24.30 -4.14
CA ALA A 2 -49.15 -23.43 -2.97
C ALA A 2 -47.75 -22.77 -2.79
N GLU A 3 -46.69 -23.48 -3.13
CA GLU A 3 -45.31 -22.99 -2.97
C GLU A 3 -44.99 -21.81 -3.90
N LYS A 4 -45.42 -21.85 -5.17
CA LYS A 4 -45.23 -20.72 -6.11
C LYS A 4 -46.02 -19.47 -5.71
N SER A 5 -47.15 -19.64 -5.03
CA SER A 5 -47.98 -18.54 -4.53
C SER A 5 -47.31 -17.84 -3.35
N ASN A 6 -46.69 -18.60 -2.46
CA ASN A 6 -45.95 -18.05 -1.31
C ASN A 6 -44.70 -17.30 -1.74
N LEU A 7 -43.91 -17.83 -2.67
CA LEU A 7 -42.70 -17.19 -3.20
C LEU A 7 -43.01 -15.84 -3.88
N ASN A 8 -44.10 -15.81 -4.69
CA ASN A 8 -44.52 -14.55 -5.32
C ASN A 8 -44.99 -13.49 -4.33
N LYS A 9 -45.58 -13.88 -3.22
CA LYS A 9 -46.03 -12.98 -2.16
C LYS A 9 -44.81 -12.40 -1.43
N GLU A 10 -43.86 -13.22 -1.07
CA GLU A 10 -42.61 -12.82 -0.41
C GLU A 10 -41.81 -11.83 -1.26
N VAL A 11 -41.63 -12.10 -2.55
CA VAL A 11 -40.94 -11.19 -3.48
C VAL A 11 -41.67 -9.85 -3.57
N THR A 12 -43.01 -9.85 -3.58
CA THR A 12 -43.77 -8.60 -3.65
C THR A 12 -43.66 -7.77 -2.36
N GLU A 13 -43.62 -8.43 -1.20
CA GLU A 13 -43.41 -7.77 0.10
C GLU A 13 -42.00 -7.16 0.22
N GLN A 14 -40.98 -7.89 -0.25
CA GLN A 14 -39.60 -7.37 -0.27
C GLN A 14 -39.46 -6.14 -1.18
N MET A 15 -40.07 -6.15 -2.37
CA MET A 15 -40.09 -4.99 -3.26
C MET A 15 -40.79 -3.79 -2.59
N ALA A 16 -41.87 -4.02 -1.88
CA ALA A 16 -42.58 -2.96 -1.14
C ALA A 16 -41.72 -2.34 -0.04
N GLN A 17 -41.02 -3.17 0.74
CA GLN A 17 -40.10 -2.68 1.80
C GLN A 17 -38.99 -1.85 1.22
N ARG A 18 -38.38 -2.25 0.09
CA ARG A 18 -37.34 -1.49 -0.59
C ARG A 18 -37.87 -0.17 -1.13
N LEU A 19 -39.09 -0.14 -1.68
CA LEU A 19 -39.71 1.10 -2.14
C LEU A 19 -39.96 2.08 -0.98
N VAL A 20 -40.42 1.59 0.18
CA VAL A 20 -40.58 2.40 1.39
C VAL A 20 -39.23 2.98 1.84
N ALA A 21 -38.22 2.14 1.91
CA ALA A 21 -36.85 2.55 2.30
C ALA A 21 -36.31 3.63 1.35
N ALA A 22 -36.44 3.43 0.03
CA ALA A 22 -36.01 4.41 -0.98
C ALA A 22 -36.72 5.74 -0.84
N ARG A 23 -38.05 5.72 -0.60
CA ARG A 23 -38.82 6.94 -0.35
C ARG A 23 -38.36 7.70 0.89
N VAL A 24 -38.15 6.99 1.99
CA VAL A 24 -37.68 7.60 3.24
C VAL A 24 -36.27 8.16 3.08
N ALA A 25 -35.37 7.42 2.44
CA ALA A 25 -34.02 7.88 2.15
C ALA A 25 -33.98 9.12 1.23
N ALA A 26 -34.94 9.23 0.31
CA ALA A 26 -35.13 10.41 -0.54
C ALA A 26 -35.76 11.62 0.19
N GLY A 27 -36.03 11.51 1.51
CA GLY A 27 -36.56 12.59 2.34
C GLY A 27 -38.08 12.63 2.48
N TYR A 28 -38.81 11.73 1.84
CA TYR A 28 -40.27 11.69 1.91
C TYR A 28 -40.77 10.79 3.03
N GLN A 29 -40.99 11.33 4.21
CA GLN A 29 -41.43 10.55 5.38
C GLN A 29 -42.85 9.98 5.24
N LYS A 30 -43.74 10.69 4.54
CA LYS A 30 -45.11 10.26 4.32
C LYS A 30 -45.41 10.12 2.82
N ARG A 31 -46.32 9.20 2.46
CA ARG A 31 -46.77 9.00 1.06
C ARG A 31 -47.40 10.26 0.46
N SER A 32 -48.10 11.06 1.27
CA SER A 32 -48.69 12.32 0.80
C SER A 32 -47.63 13.25 0.19
N GLN A 33 -46.45 13.32 0.76
CA GLN A 33 -45.36 14.15 0.25
C GLN A 33 -44.87 13.72 -1.15
N VAL A 34 -44.98 12.41 -1.44
CA VAL A 34 -44.67 11.88 -2.78
C VAL A 34 -45.70 12.42 -3.79
N PHE A 35 -46.97 12.41 -3.45
CA PHE A 35 -48.04 12.89 -4.33
C PHE A 35 -48.00 14.39 -4.53
N GLU A 36 -47.64 15.14 -3.52
CA GLU A 36 -47.39 16.59 -3.62
C GLU A 36 -46.24 16.90 -4.58
N ARG A 37 -45.18 16.12 -4.53
CA ARG A 37 -43.97 16.28 -5.37
C ARG A 37 -44.18 15.77 -6.79
N PHE A 38 -44.94 14.68 -6.94
CA PHE A 38 -45.19 13.99 -8.22
C PHE A 38 -46.70 13.86 -8.49
N PRO A 39 -47.41 14.96 -8.79
CA PRO A 39 -48.87 14.97 -8.92
C PRO A 39 -49.39 14.13 -10.13
N SER A 40 -48.49 13.83 -11.06
CA SER A 40 -48.82 12.93 -12.19
C SER A 40 -48.87 11.43 -11.83
N TRP A 41 -48.50 11.06 -10.61
CA TRP A 41 -48.55 9.67 -10.17
C TRP A 41 -49.93 9.30 -9.67
N ASN A 42 -50.38 8.10 -10.07
CA ASN A 42 -51.64 7.59 -9.55
C ASN A 42 -51.47 7.10 -8.09
N PRO A 43 -52.17 7.71 -7.10
CA PRO A 43 -51.99 7.39 -5.69
C PRO A 43 -52.33 5.95 -5.33
N ASP A 44 -53.35 5.39 -5.98
CA ASP A 44 -53.78 4.00 -5.69
C ASP A 44 -52.80 2.97 -6.20
N THR A 45 -52.22 3.23 -7.37
CA THR A 45 -51.16 2.35 -7.94
C THR A 45 -49.90 2.40 -7.07
N TYR A 46 -49.43 3.57 -6.70
CA TYR A 46 -48.26 3.73 -5.84
C TYR A 46 -48.50 3.07 -4.47
N SER A 47 -49.63 3.36 -3.85
CA SER A 47 -50.01 2.80 -2.55
C SER A 47 -50.11 1.26 -2.58
N SER A 48 -50.62 0.70 -3.68
CA SER A 48 -50.68 -0.74 -3.87
C SER A 48 -49.31 -1.40 -3.97
N HIS A 49 -48.33 -0.72 -4.60
CA HIS A 49 -46.96 -1.18 -4.68
C HIS A 49 -46.26 -1.08 -3.30
N GLU A 50 -46.43 0.05 -2.59
CA GLU A 50 -45.78 0.27 -1.29
C GLU A 50 -46.36 -0.62 -0.16
N LEU A 51 -47.63 -1.05 -0.30
CA LEU A 51 -48.27 -1.98 0.65
C LEU A 51 -48.07 -3.47 0.28
N GLY A 52 -47.28 -3.76 -0.76
CA GLY A 52 -47.05 -5.13 -1.20
C GLY A 52 -48.32 -5.85 -1.75
N ARG A 53 -49.35 -5.08 -2.14
CA ARG A 53 -50.56 -5.65 -2.73
C ARG A 53 -50.39 -6.03 -4.21
N ARG A 54 -49.47 -5.34 -4.89
CA ARG A 54 -49.17 -5.54 -6.30
C ARG A 54 -47.66 -5.52 -6.52
N LYS A 55 -47.19 -6.45 -7.34
CA LYS A 55 -45.77 -6.51 -7.74
C LYS A 55 -45.39 -5.27 -8.57
N ILE A 56 -44.23 -4.67 -8.30
CA ILE A 56 -43.72 -3.57 -9.07
C ILE A 56 -43.19 -4.09 -10.40
N SER A 57 -43.77 -3.61 -11.52
CA SER A 57 -43.24 -3.93 -12.85
C SER A 57 -42.08 -2.99 -13.21
N GLU A 58 -41.25 -3.42 -14.16
CA GLU A 58 -40.07 -2.71 -14.58
C GLU A 58 -40.30 -1.21 -14.95
N PRO A 59 -41.37 -0.85 -15.70
CA PRO A 59 -41.67 0.55 -15.98
C PRO A 59 -41.92 1.41 -14.72
N PHE A 60 -42.60 0.85 -13.72
CA PHE A 60 -42.80 1.53 -12.46
C PHE A 60 -41.55 1.58 -11.63
N ALA A 61 -40.73 0.49 -11.62
CA ALA A 61 -39.46 0.48 -10.94
C ALA A 61 -38.50 1.56 -11.49
N ARG A 62 -38.41 1.74 -12.80
CA ARG A 62 -37.63 2.84 -13.44
C ARG A 62 -38.12 4.22 -12.99
N LYS A 63 -39.43 4.44 -12.99
CA LYS A 63 -40.05 5.70 -12.56
C LYS A 63 -39.73 6.03 -11.09
N TYR A 64 -39.78 5.03 -10.21
CA TYR A 64 -39.48 5.20 -8.78
C TYR A 64 -37.99 5.32 -8.52
N ALA A 65 -37.16 4.57 -9.24
CA ALA A 65 -35.72 4.62 -9.15
C ALA A 65 -35.15 6.02 -9.49
N GLU A 66 -35.66 6.62 -10.57
CA GLU A 66 -35.31 7.98 -10.98
C GLU A 66 -35.72 9.01 -9.93
N ALA A 67 -36.95 8.90 -9.41
CA ALA A 67 -37.50 9.85 -8.44
C ALA A 67 -36.78 9.79 -7.07
N PHE A 68 -36.43 8.60 -6.62
CA PHE A 68 -35.82 8.37 -5.30
C PHE A 68 -34.29 8.17 -5.36
N LYS A 69 -33.68 8.30 -6.56
CA LYS A 69 -32.22 8.15 -6.80
C LYS A 69 -31.64 6.84 -6.31
N VAL A 70 -32.34 5.75 -6.59
CA VAL A 70 -31.89 4.37 -6.33
C VAL A 70 -31.81 3.59 -7.64
N SER A 71 -31.12 2.42 -7.64
CA SER A 71 -31.08 1.57 -8.84
C SER A 71 -32.40 0.83 -9.07
N VAL A 72 -32.74 0.54 -10.32
CA VAL A 72 -33.88 -0.30 -10.69
C VAL A 72 -33.72 -1.70 -10.12
N SER A 73 -32.50 -2.23 -10.16
CA SER A 73 -32.13 -3.54 -9.61
C SER A 73 -32.43 -3.63 -8.12
N HIS A 74 -32.11 -2.55 -7.38
CA HIS A 74 -32.44 -2.45 -5.96
C HIS A 74 -33.95 -2.61 -5.69
N LEU A 75 -34.79 -1.89 -6.42
CA LEU A 75 -36.24 -1.96 -6.24
C LEU A 75 -36.84 -3.31 -6.65
N LEU A 76 -36.31 -3.94 -7.69
CA LEU A 76 -36.81 -5.22 -8.20
C LEU A 76 -36.28 -6.44 -7.44
N GLY A 77 -35.30 -6.26 -6.55
CA GLY A 77 -34.74 -7.38 -5.81
C GLY A 77 -33.74 -8.21 -6.65
N HIS A 78 -33.28 -7.66 -7.73
CA HIS A 78 -32.17 -8.20 -8.50
C HIS A 78 -30.83 -7.69 -7.97
N ASP A 79 -30.76 -7.40 -6.67
CA ASP A 79 -29.48 -7.34 -5.97
C ASP A 79 -28.92 -8.78 -5.85
N LEU A 80 -28.64 -9.38 -7.01
CA LEU A 80 -27.39 -10.08 -7.10
C LEU A 80 -26.39 -9.04 -6.64
N VAL A 81 -25.59 -9.39 -5.66
CA VAL A 81 -24.36 -8.71 -5.36
C VAL A 81 -23.55 -8.72 -6.66
N GLU A 82 -23.88 -7.84 -7.61
CA GLU A 82 -22.83 -7.23 -8.36
C GLU A 82 -22.07 -6.45 -7.28
N GLU A 83 -21.10 -7.12 -6.64
CA GLU A 83 -19.87 -6.43 -6.38
C GLU A 83 -19.71 -5.55 -7.62
N ILE A 84 -19.83 -4.24 -7.43
CA ILE A 84 -19.25 -3.31 -8.38
C ILE A 84 -17.80 -3.73 -8.35
N GLU A 85 -17.39 -4.62 -9.26
CA GLU A 85 -16.03 -4.70 -9.67
C GLU A 85 -15.75 -3.27 -10.15
N VAL A 86 -15.22 -2.49 -9.22
CA VAL A 86 -14.44 -1.32 -9.60
C VAL A 86 -13.48 -1.91 -10.61
N SER A 87 -13.75 -1.66 -11.89
CA SER A 87 -12.94 -2.20 -12.97
C SER A 87 -11.54 -1.74 -12.66
N LYS A 88 -10.75 -2.64 -12.08
CA LYS A 88 -9.35 -2.39 -11.83
C LYS A 88 -8.80 -1.93 -13.17
N PRO A 89 -8.12 -0.79 -13.24
CA PRO A 89 -7.61 -0.31 -14.50
C PRO A 89 -6.85 -1.46 -15.15
N THR A 90 -7.26 -1.81 -16.36
CA THR A 90 -6.62 -2.90 -17.10
C THR A 90 -5.15 -2.52 -17.26
N PRO A 91 -4.22 -3.36 -16.83
CA PRO A 91 -2.81 -3.10 -17.03
C PRO A 91 -2.56 -2.83 -18.52
N ASN A 92 -1.78 -1.82 -18.84
CA ASN A 92 -1.37 -1.53 -20.22
C ASN A 92 -0.34 -2.54 -20.78
N ALA A 93 -0.04 -3.59 -20.02
CA ALA A 93 0.83 -4.68 -20.43
C ALA A 93 0.01 -5.87 -20.95
N SER A 94 0.53 -6.59 -21.93
CA SER A 94 -0.12 -7.75 -22.60
C SER A 94 -0.45 -8.90 -21.64
N PHE A 95 0.22 -8.95 -20.49
CA PHE A 95 -0.04 -9.92 -19.44
C PHE A 95 -0.17 -9.17 -18.10
N PRO A 96 -1.16 -9.51 -17.26
CA PRO A 96 -1.23 -8.94 -15.92
C PRO A 96 0.03 -9.34 -15.15
N PRO A 97 0.65 -8.40 -14.39
CA PRO A 97 1.78 -8.71 -13.55
C PRO A 97 1.40 -9.82 -12.56
N ARG A 98 2.28 -10.78 -12.36
CA ARG A 98 2.07 -11.77 -11.29
C ARG A 98 2.25 -11.05 -9.96
N TRP A 99 1.19 -10.99 -9.18
CA TRP A 99 1.26 -10.47 -7.83
C TRP A 99 2.04 -11.44 -6.95
N GLN A 100 3.20 -11.03 -6.51
CA GLN A 100 3.86 -11.67 -5.40
C GLN A 100 3.37 -10.98 -4.13
N ARG A 101 2.63 -11.69 -3.30
CA ARG A 101 2.26 -11.18 -1.98
C ARG A 101 3.50 -11.29 -1.10
N PHE A 102 4.05 -10.16 -0.70
CA PHE A 102 5.00 -10.13 0.40
C PHE A 102 4.25 -10.51 1.68
N SER A 103 4.88 -11.33 2.51
CA SER A 103 4.33 -11.62 3.82
C SER A 103 4.25 -10.32 4.61
N ALA A 104 3.04 -9.83 4.85
CA ALA A 104 2.83 -8.62 5.66
C ALA A 104 3.15 -8.85 7.15
N THR A 105 3.47 -10.08 7.52
CA THR A 105 3.67 -10.53 8.89
C THR A 105 5.12 -10.37 9.35
N GLU A 106 6.08 -10.32 8.43
CA GLU A 106 7.49 -10.17 8.77
C GLU A 106 7.97 -8.75 8.49
N SER A 107 8.61 -8.17 9.46
CA SER A 107 9.24 -6.86 9.35
C SER A 107 10.61 -6.89 9.99
N ILE A 108 11.55 -6.14 9.44
CA ILE A 108 12.91 -6.01 9.96
C ILE A 108 13.12 -4.62 10.58
N PRO A 109 14.06 -4.48 11.52
CA PRO A 109 14.31 -3.21 12.18
C PRO A 109 14.88 -2.18 11.19
N LEU A 110 14.37 -0.96 11.27
CA LEU A 110 15.00 0.24 10.72
C LEU A 110 15.85 0.85 11.82
N LEU A 111 17.16 0.87 11.60
CA LEU A 111 18.09 1.37 12.60
C LEU A 111 18.24 2.89 12.56
N GLY A 112 18.32 3.47 13.75
CA GLY A 112 18.49 4.88 13.96
C GLY A 112 19.89 5.35 13.55
N GLN A 113 19.91 6.53 12.95
CA GLN A 113 21.12 7.14 12.41
C GLN A 113 21.14 8.64 12.74
N THR A 114 22.33 9.15 12.94
CA THR A 114 22.57 10.60 12.98
C THR A 114 23.40 10.96 11.75
N ALA A 115 22.84 11.80 10.88
CA ALA A 115 23.57 12.32 9.72
C ALA A 115 24.66 13.30 10.14
N GLY A 116 25.79 13.28 9.47
CA GLY A 116 26.82 14.30 9.66
C GLY A 116 28.21 13.89 9.20
N GLY A 117 28.82 14.74 8.41
CA GLY A 117 30.18 14.63 7.96
C GLY A 117 30.36 14.46 6.46
N ALA A 118 31.63 14.63 6.04
CA ALA A 118 32.05 14.47 4.65
C ALA A 118 31.82 13.05 4.13
N ASN A 119 31.83 12.89 2.82
CA ASN A 119 31.72 11.60 2.13
C ASN A 119 30.40 10.83 2.44
N GLY A 120 29.33 11.51 2.86
CA GLY A 120 28.07 10.83 3.24
C GLY A 120 28.21 9.99 4.53
N ARG A 121 29.07 10.42 5.44
CA ARG A 121 29.25 9.85 6.78
C ARG A 121 27.95 9.94 7.59
N PHE A 122 27.64 8.90 8.35
CA PHE A 122 26.58 8.90 9.36
C PHE A 122 26.99 8.03 10.57
N ILE A 123 26.37 8.28 11.69
CA ILE A 123 26.56 7.46 12.90
C ILE A 123 25.40 6.50 13.04
N LEU A 124 25.70 5.21 13.00
CA LEU A 124 24.73 4.14 13.24
C LEU A 124 24.73 3.79 14.73
N ASN A 125 23.65 4.15 15.43
CA ASN A 125 23.57 3.95 16.89
C ASN A 125 23.01 2.59 17.30
N GLY A 126 22.55 1.77 16.32
CA GLY A 126 21.98 0.44 16.57
C GLY A 126 20.59 0.41 17.21
N SER A 127 20.01 1.56 17.56
CA SER A 127 18.65 1.62 18.10
C SER A 127 17.62 1.39 17.01
N GLU A 128 16.58 0.59 17.30
CA GLU A 128 15.44 0.48 16.39
C GLU A 128 14.57 1.74 16.47
N VAL A 129 14.41 2.45 15.37
CA VAL A 129 13.56 3.65 15.27
C VAL A 129 12.23 3.36 14.56
N GLY A 130 12.07 2.18 14.02
CA GLY A 130 10.87 1.72 13.33
C GLY A 130 11.09 0.35 12.72
N ARG A 131 10.10 -0.11 11.99
CA ARG A 131 10.18 -1.36 11.25
C ARG A 131 9.76 -1.14 9.81
N VAL A 132 10.39 -1.88 8.91
CA VAL A 132 10.09 -1.87 7.47
C VAL A 132 9.76 -3.29 7.00
N PHE A 133 9.06 -3.41 5.88
CA PHE A 133 8.71 -4.72 5.32
C PHE A 133 9.96 -5.57 5.05
N THR A 134 9.82 -6.89 5.13
CA THR A 134 10.86 -7.84 4.78
C THR A 134 10.79 -8.18 3.28
N PRO A 135 11.79 -7.80 2.46
CA PRO A 135 11.85 -8.26 1.09
C PRO A 135 12.08 -9.80 1.04
N PRO A 136 11.60 -10.50 -0.01
CA PRO A 136 11.70 -11.96 -0.09
C PRO A 136 13.10 -12.53 0.09
N MET A 137 14.14 -11.80 -0.35
CA MET A 137 15.53 -12.22 -0.21
C MET A 137 16.06 -12.13 1.23
N LEU A 138 15.30 -11.53 2.14
CA LEU A 138 15.64 -11.41 3.56
C LEU A 138 14.69 -12.20 4.46
N GLU A 139 13.72 -12.94 3.91
CA GLU A 139 12.87 -13.82 4.72
C GLU A 139 13.71 -14.89 5.42
N GLY A 140 13.61 -14.97 6.76
CA GLY A 140 14.39 -15.90 7.58
C GLY A 140 15.87 -15.56 7.74
N VAL A 141 16.35 -14.42 7.27
CA VAL A 141 17.73 -13.98 7.49
C VAL A 141 17.83 -13.32 8.87
N GLU A 142 18.60 -13.93 9.76
CA GLU A 142 18.89 -13.40 11.09
C GLU A 142 19.63 -12.06 10.99
N ASP A 143 19.37 -11.15 11.93
CA ASP A 143 20.04 -9.85 12.04
C ASP A 143 19.95 -8.96 10.80
N ALA A 144 19.07 -9.29 9.83
CA ALA A 144 18.78 -8.39 8.73
C ALA A 144 18.21 -7.06 9.24
N TYR A 145 18.66 -5.96 8.67
CA TYR A 145 18.24 -4.63 9.08
C TYR A 145 18.16 -3.67 7.90
N ALA A 146 17.55 -2.52 8.14
CA ALA A 146 17.47 -1.45 7.16
C ALA A 146 18.05 -0.15 7.73
N VAL A 147 18.53 0.71 6.83
CA VAL A 147 18.99 2.06 7.15
C VAL A 147 18.51 3.04 6.08
N ARG A 148 18.37 4.32 6.45
CA ARG A 148 18.07 5.37 5.49
C ARG A 148 19.35 5.88 4.83
N VAL A 149 19.25 6.26 3.57
CA VAL A 149 20.33 6.91 2.83
C VAL A 149 20.40 8.38 3.25
N TYR A 150 21.59 8.83 3.61
CA TYR A 150 21.90 10.23 3.89
C TYR A 150 22.96 10.74 2.93
N GLY A 151 22.87 12.05 2.58
CA GLY A 151 23.80 12.70 1.67
C GLY A 151 23.62 12.28 0.22
N THR A 152 24.45 12.82 -0.62
CA THR A 152 24.39 12.69 -2.08
C THR A 152 25.51 11.87 -2.67
N SER A 153 26.46 11.40 -1.84
CA SER A 153 27.71 10.75 -2.29
C SER A 153 27.50 9.48 -3.15
N MET A 154 26.32 8.88 -3.07
CA MET A 154 25.98 7.69 -3.85
C MET A 154 25.01 7.95 -5.01
N GLU A 155 24.64 9.19 -5.26
CA GLU A 155 23.83 9.54 -6.43
C GLU A 155 24.59 9.26 -7.74
N PRO A 156 23.88 8.81 -8.80
CA PRO A 156 22.45 8.58 -8.91
C PRO A 156 22.02 7.17 -8.46
N ARG A 157 22.88 6.39 -7.84
CA ARG A 157 22.58 4.99 -7.42
C ARG A 157 21.59 4.95 -6.27
N TYR A 158 21.75 5.81 -5.29
CA TYR A 158 20.86 5.99 -4.14
C TYR A 158 20.67 7.47 -3.87
N TYR A 159 19.44 7.86 -3.60
CA TYR A 159 19.07 9.23 -3.24
C TYR A 159 18.83 9.37 -1.73
N ALA A 160 19.08 10.53 -1.20
CA ALA A 160 18.79 10.84 0.20
C ALA A 160 17.31 10.60 0.52
N GLY A 161 17.03 9.91 1.63
CA GLY A 161 15.68 9.52 2.05
C GLY A 161 15.24 8.14 1.60
N GLU A 162 15.90 7.52 0.63
CA GLU A 162 15.67 6.10 0.32
C GLU A 162 16.06 5.20 1.49
N THR A 163 15.48 4.03 1.55
CA THR A 163 15.83 2.99 2.51
C THR A 163 16.57 1.87 1.80
N VAL A 164 17.64 1.40 2.42
CA VAL A 164 18.40 0.23 1.96
C VAL A 164 18.29 -0.89 2.99
N TRP A 165 18.17 -2.12 2.50
CA TRP A 165 18.07 -3.34 3.30
C TRP A 165 19.36 -4.14 3.18
N LEU A 166 19.83 -4.65 4.31
CA LEU A 166 21.13 -5.28 4.42
C LEU A 166 21.02 -6.73 4.87
N ASN A 167 21.85 -7.57 4.24
CA ASN A 167 22.11 -8.93 4.69
C ASN A 167 23.51 -8.99 5.30
N PRO A 168 23.66 -9.11 6.62
CA PRO A 168 24.96 -9.17 7.27
C PRO A 168 25.72 -10.47 7.00
N HIS A 169 25.02 -11.51 6.53
CA HIS A 169 25.62 -12.85 6.30
C HIS A 169 26.00 -13.11 4.84
N GLU A 170 25.56 -12.24 3.91
CA GLU A 170 25.90 -12.43 2.51
C GLU A 170 27.34 -12.00 2.19
N PRO A 171 28.14 -12.85 1.55
CA PRO A 171 29.51 -12.48 1.19
C PRO A 171 29.56 -11.25 0.27
N VAL A 172 30.40 -10.30 0.65
CA VAL A 172 30.62 -9.07 -0.12
C VAL A 172 31.64 -9.32 -1.23
N ARG A 173 31.34 -8.85 -2.44
CA ARG A 173 32.17 -8.96 -3.63
C ARG A 173 32.51 -7.58 -4.19
N GLN A 174 33.56 -7.48 -4.98
CA GLN A 174 33.85 -6.27 -5.72
C GLN A 174 32.64 -5.82 -6.55
N GLY A 175 32.30 -4.55 -6.45
CA GLY A 175 31.14 -3.95 -7.12
C GLY A 175 29.84 -4.00 -6.35
N ASP A 176 29.77 -4.73 -5.24
CA ASP A 176 28.59 -4.71 -4.35
C ASP A 176 28.48 -3.35 -3.64
N ASP A 177 27.26 -2.88 -3.47
CA ASP A 177 26.98 -1.72 -2.64
C ASP A 177 26.82 -2.20 -1.19
N VAL A 178 27.44 -1.49 -0.26
CA VAL A 178 27.60 -1.94 1.14
C VAL A 178 27.39 -0.80 2.13
N VAL A 179 27.03 -1.17 3.36
CA VAL A 179 27.25 -0.32 4.54
C VAL A 179 28.53 -0.78 5.21
N VAL A 180 29.49 0.12 5.35
CA VAL A 180 30.72 -0.09 6.09
C VAL A 180 30.62 0.61 7.42
N GLN A 181 30.99 -0.08 8.49
CA GLN A 181 31.05 0.47 9.85
C GLN A 181 32.51 0.48 10.32
N LEU A 182 32.90 1.60 10.89
CA LEU A 182 34.24 1.77 11.43
C LEU A 182 34.24 1.65 12.97
N LEU A 183 35.34 1.20 13.52
CA LEU A 183 35.65 1.33 14.94
C LEU A 183 35.92 2.81 15.22
N THR A 184 35.14 3.39 16.12
CA THR A 184 35.26 4.78 16.54
C THR A 184 35.24 4.87 18.07
N ASP A 185 35.79 5.92 18.62
CA ASP A 185 35.72 6.23 20.04
C ASP A 185 34.42 6.93 20.44
N GLU A 186 33.43 7.01 19.52
CA GLU A 186 32.14 7.65 19.78
C GLU A 186 31.26 6.76 20.68
N GLU A 187 30.83 7.27 21.81
CA GLU A 187 30.01 6.56 22.80
C GLU A 187 28.62 6.15 22.28
N ASN A 188 28.11 6.85 21.26
CA ASN A 188 26.72 6.76 20.80
C ASN A 188 26.52 6.05 19.48
N GLY A 189 27.51 5.30 18.99
CA GLY A 189 27.35 4.57 17.74
C GLY A 189 28.62 4.42 16.93
N ARG A 190 28.46 3.84 15.74
CA ARG A 190 29.59 3.59 14.83
C ARG A 190 29.53 4.51 13.63
N GLU A 191 30.66 5.10 13.30
CA GLU A 191 30.86 5.79 12.04
C GLU A 191 30.61 4.84 10.88
N SER A 192 29.75 5.23 9.96
CA SER A 192 29.27 4.36 8.90
C SER A 192 29.16 5.11 7.58
N TYR A 193 29.27 4.35 6.48
CA TYR A 193 29.21 4.86 5.12
C TYR A 193 28.43 3.90 4.23
N ILE A 194 27.62 4.43 3.32
CA ILE A 194 27.06 3.68 2.19
C ILE A 194 27.98 3.91 1.01
N LYS A 195 28.64 2.87 0.52
CA LYS A 195 29.63 2.95 -0.58
C LYS A 195 29.56 1.69 -1.45
N ARG A 196 30.23 1.77 -2.59
CA ARG A 196 30.53 0.57 -3.39
C ARG A 196 31.83 -0.05 -2.92
N PHE A 197 31.80 -1.35 -2.70
CA PHE A 197 32.98 -2.12 -2.29
C PHE A 197 33.92 -2.34 -3.48
N VAL A 198 35.18 -2.00 -3.32
CA VAL A 198 36.22 -2.19 -4.35
C VAL A 198 37.09 -3.37 -4.00
N SER A 199 37.76 -3.34 -2.83
CA SER A 199 38.64 -4.40 -2.39
C SER A 199 38.92 -4.33 -0.90
N LYS A 200 39.35 -5.46 -0.32
CA LYS A 200 39.88 -5.52 1.04
C LYS A 200 41.15 -6.36 1.07
N SER A 201 42.17 -5.84 1.67
CA SER A 201 43.41 -6.53 2.01
C SER A 201 43.58 -6.57 3.53
N SER A 202 44.67 -7.15 4.01
CA SER A 202 44.99 -7.12 5.44
C SER A 202 45.31 -5.72 5.98
N LYS A 203 45.60 -4.76 5.10
CA LYS A 203 45.99 -3.38 5.49
C LYS A 203 44.96 -2.35 5.12
N VAL A 204 44.36 -2.45 3.94
CA VAL A 204 43.52 -1.38 3.37
C VAL A 204 42.22 -1.96 2.82
N THR A 205 41.12 -1.33 3.17
CA THR A 205 39.79 -1.53 2.58
C THR A 205 39.48 -0.34 1.68
N ARG A 206 39.20 -0.62 0.39
CA ARG A 206 38.89 0.39 -0.61
C ARG A 206 37.40 0.39 -0.94
N LEU A 207 36.87 1.59 -0.98
CA LEU A 207 35.47 1.86 -1.30
C LEU A 207 35.38 2.91 -2.40
N TRP A 208 34.25 2.96 -3.07
CA TRP A 208 33.96 3.93 -4.12
C TRP A 208 32.67 4.67 -3.84
N GLN A 209 32.66 5.98 -4.10
CA GLN A 209 31.45 6.80 -4.13
C GLN A 209 31.23 7.39 -5.53
N HIS A 210 29.95 7.51 -5.93
CA HIS A 210 29.60 7.95 -7.27
C HIS A 210 29.66 9.47 -7.44
N ASN A 211 29.30 10.20 -6.40
CA ASN A 211 29.16 11.64 -6.42
C ASN A 211 29.89 12.28 -5.23
N PRO A 212 31.24 12.40 -5.29
CA PRO A 212 32.01 13.10 -4.29
C PRO A 212 31.74 14.61 -4.33
N ASP A 213 31.82 15.27 -3.20
CA ASP A 213 31.82 16.73 -3.15
C ASP A 213 33.11 17.29 -3.79
N GLU A 214 33.16 18.60 -4.10
CA GLU A 214 34.29 19.25 -4.83
C GLU A 214 35.67 19.00 -4.22
N THR A 215 35.75 18.80 -2.90
CA THR A 215 36.98 18.56 -2.16
C THR A 215 37.27 17.08 -1.89
N GLU A 216 36.40 16.19 -2.35
CA GLU A 216 36.45 14.76 -2.09
C GLU A 216 36.91 13.99 -3.33
N THR A 217 37.27 12.72 -3.11
CA THR A 217 37.63 11.79 -4.19
C THR A 217 36.58 10.69 -4.33
N ASN A 218 36.49 10.08 -5.52
CA ASN A 218 35.62 8.92 -5.72
C ASN A 218 36.07 7.72 -4.89
N GLU A 219 37.38 7.52 -4.72
CA GLU A 219 37.96 6.40 -3.98
C GLU A 219 38.25 6.80 -2.54
N LEU A 220 37.81 5.98 -1.60
CA LEU A 220 38.08 6.12 -0.18
C LEU A 220 38.85 4.89 0.30
N GLU A 221 39.88 5.13 1.11
CA GLU A 221 40.71 4.11 1.72
C GLU A 221 40.58 4.18 3.25
N PHE A 222 40.35 3.04 3.85
CA PHE A 222 40.35 2.88 5.31
C PHE A 222 41.31 1.80 5.73
N ASP A 223 42.04 2.01 6.83
CA ASP A 223 42.82 0.95 7.45
C ASP A 223 41.87 -0.22 7.80
N SER A 224 42.22 -1.42 7.33
CA SER A 224 41.35 -2.59 7.52
C SER A 224 41.11 -2.94 8.98
N ASP A 225 42.05 -2.61 9.87
CA ASP A 225 41.95 -2.79 11.32
C ASP A 225 40.88 -1.87 11.96
N ARG A 226 40.55 -0.76 11.28
CA ARG A 226 39.48 0.15 11.69
C ARG A 226 38.12 -0.27 11.18
N VAL A 227 38.04 -1.17 10.22
CA VAL A 227 36.77 -1.63 9.64
C VAL A 227 36.16 -2.69 10.57
N PHE A 228 35.07 -2.30 11.25
CA PHE A 228 34.32 -3.20 12.12
C PHE A 228 33.49 -4.23 11.32
N SER A 229 32.71 -3.75 10.35
CA SER A 229 31.87 -4.61 9.53
C SER A 229 31.66 -4.04 8.13
N VAL A 230 31.34 -4.92 7.19
CA VAL A 230 30.94 -4.59 5.83
C VAL A 230 29.73 -5.45 5.51
N HIS A 231 28.56 -4.84 5.40
CA HIS A 231 27.29 -5.54 5.15
C HIS A 231 26.74 -5.17 3.78
N LYS A 232 26.33 -6.20 3.03
CA LYS A 232 25.83 -6.04 1.67
C LYS A 232 24.42 -5.47 1.65
N ILE A 233 24.20 -4.47 0.80
CA ILE A 233 22.87 -3.98 0.44
C ILE A 233 22.27 -4.94 -0.59
N VAL A 234 21.11 -5.50 -0.28
CA VAL A 234 20.43 -6.49 -1.13
C VAL A 234 19.12 -5.95 -1.72
N PHE A 235 18.58 -4.88 -1.16
CA PHE A 235 17.37 -4.23 -1.65
C PHE A 235 17.37 -2.73 -1.31
N HIS A 236 16.68 -1.91 -2.11
CA HIS A 236 16.43 -0.50 -1.80
C HIS A 236 15.06 -0.08 -2.32
N ALA A 237 14.44 0.87 -1.64
CA ALA A 237 13.16 1.46 -2.04
C ALA A 237 12.94 2.82 -1.35
N THR A 238 12.06 3.62 -1.93
CA THR A 238 11.48 4.79 -1.26
C THR A 238 10.28 4.31 -0.44
N VAL A 239 10.36 4.40 0.88
CA VAL A 239 9.34 3.98 1.86
C VAL A 239 9.17 5.01 2.95
#